data_f4f14883a3f46ee0595792462618078f
#
_entry.id   f4f14883a3f46ee0595792462618078f
#
_cell.length_a   1.000
_cell.length_b   1.000
_cell.length_c   1.000
_cell.angle_alpha   90.00
_cell.angle_beta   90.00
_cell.angle_gamma   90.00
#
_symmetry.space_group_name_H-M   'P 1'
#
loop_
_entity.id
_entity.type
_entity.pdbx_description
1 polymer ?
#
loop_
_entity_poly.entity_id
_entity_poly.type
_entity_poly.pdbx_seq_one_letter_code
_entity_poly.pdbx_strand_id
1 'polypeptide(L)'
;MTALRRPAPEPLHETLRLAGRKVEGEGRVEVFNPYTNEVVGTVPRARREQVAEAFRIAAGYRPKLTRYDRQKILMATAELLAKRKDALSDLITAESGLCKKDSLYEVGRAYDVFHLAGQLAIQDDSETFACDITPHGKARRIFTMRQPLRAISAITPFNHPMNMVAHKIAPAIATNNRIVVKPTELTPLTALALADVIYEAGLPPEMLSVLTGRPEDIGDEMIVNENIDLVTFTGSVRTGKYIAAKAGYRRVVLELGGNDPLIVMEDADLDKAAELAVAGATKNSGQRCTAVKRILVVESVADAFAELVTAKAKKLKCGDPMDPATDVGTVITEDAAKLFQRRVVDATKVGAQLLHGNDRKGALFPPTVVDRVPYDCELVREETFGPAIPIIRVRDIEDAIRVSNSTAYGLSSGVCTNRFDYIQRFIEALEVGTVNIWEVPGYRIEMSPFGGIKDSGLGYKEGVKEAMKSFTNVKTYSLPWPT
;
A
#
# COMPACT_ATOMS: atom_id res chain seq x y z
N MET A 1 38.02 7.16 -12.13
CA MET A 1 37.37 6.48 -13.27
C MET A 1 35.95 6.96 -13.32
N THR A 2 35.61 7.86 -14.24
CA THR A 2 34.24 8.34 -14.48
C THR A 2 33.45 7.16 -15.02
N ALA A 3 32.50 6.67 -14.23
CA ALA A 3 31.56 5.66 -14.72
C ALA A 3 30.86 6.24 -15.94
N LEU A 4 30.97 5.58 -17.07
CA LEU A 4 30.22 5.90 -18.29
C LEU A 4 28.73 5.86 -17.91
N ARG A 5 28.08 7.04 -17.83
CA ARG A 5 26.64 7.15 -17.72
C ARG A 5 26.04 6.35 -18.89
N ARG A 6 25.28 5.30 -18.60
CA ARG A 6 24.42 4.71 -19.62
C ARG A 6 23.52 5.84 -20.15
N PRO A 7 23.36 5.97 -21.48
CA PRO A 7 22.39 6.91 -22.02
C PRO A 7 21.03 6.63 -21.38
N ALA A 8 20.36 7.67 -20.93
CA ALA A 8 18.98 7.53 -20.43
C ALA A 8 18.14 6.90 -21.53
N PRO A 9 17.30 5.89 -21.23
CA PRO A 9 16.38 5.34 -22.22
C PRO A 9 15.49 6.48 -22.73
N GLU A 10 15.09 6.41 -24.01
CA GLU A 10 14.13 7.38 -24.57
C GLU A 10 12.86 7.43 -23.71
N PRO A 11 12.33 8.63 -23.43
CA PRO A 11 11.13 8.77 -22.65
C PRO A 11 9.95 7.99 -23.24
N LEU A 12 9.23 7.26 -22.40
CA LEU A 12 8.05 6.50 -22.82
C LEU A 12 6.88 7.44 -23.14
N HIS A 13 6.19 7.20 -24.26
CA HIS A 13 4.98 7.93 -24.64
C HIS A 13 3.77 7.00 -24.57
N GLU A 14 3.14 6.97 -23.40
CA GLU A 14 2.05 6.05 -23.14
C GLU A 14 0.67 6.61 -23.52
N THR A 15 -0.32 5.72 -23.59
CA THR A 15 -1.74 6.01 -23.86
C THR A 15 -2.61 5.49 -22.72
N LEU A 16 -3.86 5.94 -22.62
CA LEU A 16 -4.85 5.35 -21.71
C LEU A 16 -5.17 3.90 -22.14
N ARG A 17 -5.57 3.09 -21.17
CA ARG A 17 -6.14 1.75 -21.41
C ARG A 17 -7.65 1.81 -21.09
N LEU A 18 -8.47 2.09 -22.10
CA LEU A 18 -9.92 2.18 -21.97
C LEU A 18 -10.58 0.91 -22.55
N ALA A 19 -10.97 -0.01 -21.67
CA ALA A 19 -11.50 -1.32 -22.08
C ALA A 19 -10.62 -1.98 -23.17
N GLY A 20 -9.32 -2.09 -22.89
CA GLY A 20 -8.31 -2.67 -23.76
C GLY A 20 -7.86 -1.78 -24.94
N ARG A 21 -8.61 -0.74 -25.28
CA ARG A 21 -8.22 0.19 -26.35
C ARG A 21 -7.16 1.16 -25.87
N LYS A 22 -6.13 1.40 -26.68
CA LYS A 22 -5.15 2.46 -26.49
C LYS A 22 -5.72 3.76 -27.03
N VAL A 23 -5.99 4.73 -26.15
CA VAL A 23 -6.62 6.00 -26.53
C VAL A 23 -5.87 7.20 -25.95
N GLU A 24 -5.90 8.32 -26.65
CA GLU A 24 -5.37 9.61 -26.16
C GLU A 24 -6.36 10.30 -25.24
N GLY A 25 -5.85 11.28 -24.48
CA GLY A 25 -6.62 12.17 -23.62
C GLY A 25 -6.52 13.63 -24.05
N GLU A 26 -6.72 14.53 -23.11
CA GLU A 26 -6.57 15.98 -23.29
C GLU A 26 -5.27 16.48 -22.66
N GLY A 27 -4.25 16.72 -23.49
CA GLY A 27 -2.92 17.06 -23.02
C GLY A 27 -2.20 15.88 -22.34
N ARG A 28 -1.02 16.15 -21.80
CA ARG A 28 -0.18 15.12 -21.21
C ARG A 28 0.40 15.56 -19.86
N VAL A 29 0.73 14.60 -19.03
CA VAL A 29 1.50 14.75 -17.79
C VAL A 29 2.86 14.14 -18.02
N GLU A 30 3.92 14.88 -17.66
CA GLU A 30 5.28 14.37 -17.62
C GLU A 30 5.52 13.60 -16.31
N VAL A 31 6.21 12.47 -16.42
CA VAL A 31 6.64 11.63 -15.31
C VAL A 31 8.15 11.81 -15.16
N PHE A 32 8.59 12.26 -14.00
CA PHE A 32 9.98 12.56 -13.73
C PHE A 32 10.65 11.48 -12.90
N ASN A 33 11.93 11.24 -13.17
CA ASN A 33 12.77 10.47 -12.28
C ASN A 33 13.12 11.33 -11.05
N PRO A 34 12.77 10.90 -9.83
CA PRO A 34 13.03 11.72 -8.63
C PRO A 34 14.52 11.97 -8.33
N TYR A 35 15.41 11.11 -8.84
CA TYR A 35 16.85 11.22 -8.60
C TYR A 35 17.54 12.15 -9.61
N THR A 36 17.25 11.98 -10.92
CA THR A 36 17.89 12.76 -11.99
C THR A 36 17.09 14.00 -12.38
N ASN A 37 15.81 14.05 -12.03
CA ASN A 37 14.83 15.04 -12.48
C ASN A 37 14.65 15.08 -14.01
N GLU A 38 15.00 13.99 -14.72
CA GLU A 38 14.77 13.81 -16.15
C GLU A 38 13.38 13.23 -16.40
N VAL A 39 12.80 13.54 -17.55
CA VAL A 39 11.52 12.96 -17.96
C VAL A 39 11.71 11.47 -18.33
N VAL A 40 11.03 10.60 -17.61
CA VAL A 40 11.00 9.15 -17.86
C VAL A 40 9.95 8.78 -18.90
N GLY A 41 8.88 9.52 -18.93
CA GLY A 41 7.82 9.32 -19.90
C GLY A 41 6.70 10.34 -19.75
N THR A 42 5.72 10.23 -20.62
CA THR A 42 4.51 11.05 -20.59
C THR A 42 3.26 10.18 -20.69
N VAL A 43 2.20 10.58 -20.00
CA VAL A 43 0.89 9.93 -20.04
C VAL A 43 -0.20 10.94 -20.39
N PRO A 44 -1.26 10.56 -21.11
CA PRO A 44 -2.35 11.48 -21.42
C PRO A 44 -3.20 11.76 -20.16
N ARG A 45 -3.85 12.91 -20.14
CA ARG A 45 -4.90 13.24 -19.15
C ARG A 45 -6.23 12.77 -19.70
N ALA A 46 -6.86 11.83 -19.01
CA ALA A 46 -8.21 11.40 -19.35
C ALA A 46 -9.22 12.55 -19.15
N ARG A 47 -10.22 12.62 -20.02
CA ARG A 47 -11.39 13.47 -19.85
C ARG A 47 -12.44 12.79 -18.97
N ARG A 48 -13.32 13.55 -18.32
CA ARG A 48 -14.41 13.01 -17.52
C ARG A 48 -15.31 12.06 -18.32
N GLU A 49 -15.58 12.38 -19.58
CA GLU A 49 -16.39 11.55 -20.48
C GLU A 49 -15.74 10.19 -20.75
N GLN A 50 -14.41 10.12 -20.81
CA GLN A 50 -13.69 8.86 -20.96
C GLN A 50 -13.76 7.99 -19.68
N VAL A 51 -13.75 8.62 -18.51
CA VAL A 51 -13.99 7.93 -17.23
C VAL A 51 -15.44 7.42 -17.17
N ALA A 52 -16.41 8.25 -17.52
CA ALA A 52 -17.81 7.85 -17.59
C ALA A 52 -18.04 6.72 -18.60
N GLU A 53 -17.39 6.77 -19.77
CA GLU A 53 -17.43 5.70 -20.78
C GLU A 53 -16.86 4.40 -20.21
N ALA A 54 -15.70 4.44 -19.53
CA ALA A 54 -15.10 3.27 -18.93
C ALA A 54 -16.03 2.59 -17.90
N PHE A 55 -16.67 3.38 -17.02
CA PHE A 55 -17.64 2.85 -16.07
C PHE A 55 -18.92 2.32 -16.76
N ARG A 56 -19.41 2.98 -17.80
CA ARG A 56 -20.56 2.51 -18.57
C ARG A 56 -20.26 1.17 -19.23
N ILE A 57 -19.07 1.01 -19.84
CA ILE A 57 -18.64 -0.27 -20.43
C ILE A 57 -18.53 -1.34 -19.33
N ALA A 58 -17.84 -1.03 -18.23
CA ALA A 58 -17.67 -1.94 -17.10
C ALA A 58 -19.01 -2.41 -16.53
N ALA A 59 -19.95 -1.49 -16.26
CA ALA A 59 -21.27 -1.82 -15.72
C ALA A 59 -22.16 -2.60 -16.69
N GLY A 60 -22.02 -2.33 -17.99
CA GLY A 60 -22.78 -2.99 -19.06
C GLY A 60 -22.26 -4.40 -19.41
N TYR A 61 -20.96 -4.64 -19.27
CA TYR A 61 -20.36 -5.92 -19.61
C TYR A 61 -20.78 -7.02 -18.61
N ARG A 62 -21.06 -8.21 -19.14
CA ARG A 62 -21.39 -9.40 -18.35
C ARG A 62 -20.34 -10.47 -18.62
N PRO A 63 -19.32 -10.58 -17.74
CA PRO A 63 -18.25 -11.55 -17.93
C PRO A 63 -18.78 -12.98 -17.84
N LYS A 64 -18.31 -13.82 -18.77
CA LYS A 64 -18.67 -15.25 -18.84
C LYS A 64 -17.54 -16.16 -18.35
N LEU A 65 -16.54 -15.59 -17.67
CA LEU A 65 -15.41 -16.36 -17.19
C LEU A 65 -15.81 -17.33 -16.08
N THR A 66 -15.46 -18.58 -16.28
CA THR A 66 -15.55 -19.61 -15.23
C THR A 66 -14.51 -19.35 -14.15
N ARG A 67 -14.57 -20.06 -13.01
CA ARG A 67 -13.50 -20.02 -11.99
C ARG A 67 -12.15 -20.44 -12.56
N TYR A 68 -12.16 -21.47 -13.43
CA TYR A 68 -10.97 -21.95 -14.12
C TYR A 68 -10.35 -20.89 -15.04
N ASP A 69 -11.17 -20.18 -15.84
CA ASP A 69 -10.67 -19.13 -16.71
C ASP A 69 -10.00 -18.00 -15.93
N ARG A 70 -10.62 -17.56 -14.82
CA ARG A 70 -10.06 -16.53 -13.94
C ARG A 70 -8.75 -16.97 -13.31
N GLN A 71 -8.69 -18.21 -12.80
CA GLN A 71 -7.45 -18.79 -12.29
C GLN A 71 -6.35 -18.77 -13.36
N LYS A 72 -6.67 -19.26 -14.56
CA LYS A 72 -5.71 -19.30 -15.68
C LYS A 72 -5.16 -17.92 -16.02
N ILE A 73 -6.01 -16.91 -16.09
CA ILE A 73 -5.59 -15.52 -16.36
C ILE A 73 -4.68 -14.99 -15.24
N LEU A 74 -5.06 -15.19 -13.99
CA LEU A 74 -4.29 -14.74 -12.83
C LEU A 74 -2.92 -15.42 -12.74
N MET A 75 -2.86 -16.73 -12.95
CA MET A 75 -1.61 -17.48 -12.98
C MET A 75 -0.72 -17.07 -14.14
N ALA A 76 -1.29 -16.89 -15.35
CA ALA A 76 -0.54 -16.41 -16.51
C ALA A 76 0.02 -14.98 -16.28
N THR A 77 -0.76 -14.10 -15.62
CA THR A 77 -0.28 -12.77 -15.22
C THR A 77 0.93 -12.89 -14.29
N ALA A 78 0.86 -13.72 -13.24
CA ALA A 78 1.98 -13.96 -12.33
C ALA A 78 3.24 -14.43 -13.08
N GLU A 79 3.10 -15.40 -13.98
CA GLU A 79 4.21 -15.91 -14.79
C GLU A 79 4.84 -14.84 -15.69
N LEU A 80 4.02 -13.98 -16.31
CA LEU A 80 4.50 -12.87 -17.12
C LEU A 80 5.25 -11.82 -16.28
N LEU A 81 4.77 -11.53 -15.07
CA LEU A 81 5.48 -10.64 -14.12
C LEU A 81 6.84 -11.21 -13.75
N ALA A 82 6.93 -12.52 -13.44
CA ALA A 82 8.20 -13.18 -13.14
C ALA A 82 9.18 -13.10 -14.31
N LYS A 83 8.69 -13.35 -15.55
CA LYS A 83 9.52 -13.27 -16.77
C LYS A 83 10.04 -11.87 -17.08
N ARG A 84 9.30 -10.82 -16.68
CA ARG A 84 9.62 -9.41 -16.95
C ARG A 84 10.14 -8.68 -15.73
N LYS A 85 10.53 -9.41 -14.67
CA LYS A 85 10.86 -8.86 -13.36
C LYS A 85 11.88 -7.72 -13.43
N ASP A 86 12.96 -7.88 -14.18
CA ASP A 86 14.02 -6.87 -14.27
C ASP A 86 13.55 -5.60 -14.98
N ALA A 87 12.88 -5.73 -16.13
CA ALA A 87 12.36 -4.58 -16.90
C ALA A 87 11.29 -3.81 -16.12
N LEU A 88 10.38 -4.52 -15.43
CA LEU A 88 9.36 -3.90 -14.60
C LEU A 88 9.98 -3.21 -13.36
N SER A 89 11.00 -3.82 -12.77
CA SER A 89 11.77 -3.22 -11.68
C SER A 89 12.51 -1.96 -12.13
N ASP A 90 13.10 -1.95 -13.34
CA ASP A 90 13.74 -0.76 -13.91
C ASP A 90 12.73 0.38 -14.07
N LEU A 91 11.53 0.08 -14.56
CA LEU A 91 10.46 1.06 -14.72
C LEU A 91 10.00 1.62 -13.36
N ILE A 92 9.77 0.76 -12.35
CA ILE A 92 9.44 1.20 -10.99
C ILE A 92 10.51 2.13 -10.44
N THR A 93 11.79 1.74 -10.54
CA THR A 93 12.92 2.56 -10.07
C THR A 93 12.97 3.91 -10.81
N ALA A 94 12.76 3.90 -12.12
CA ALA A 94 12.82 5.10 -12.94
C ALA A 94 11.75 6.14 -12.57
N GLU A 95 10.49 5.72 -12.37
CA GLU A 95 9.40 6.67 -12.08
C GLU A 95 9.23 7.00 -10.58
N SER A 96 9.71 6.13 -9.66
CA SER A 96 9.48 6.29 -8.22
C SER A 96 10.73 6.67 -7.41
N GLY A 97 11.93 6.44 -7.96
CA GLY A 97 13.18 6.64 -7.24
C GLY A 97 13.50 5.58 -6.20
N LEU A 98 12.73 4.49 -6.13
CA LEU A 98 13.02 3.35 -5.26
C LEU A 98 14.31 2.64 -5.71
N CYS A 99 15.13 2.20 -4.77
CA CYS A 99 16.33 1.44 -5.11
C CYS A 99 15.98 0.08 -5.73
N LYS A 100 16.91 -0.48 -6.51
CA LYS A 100 16.71 -1.76 -7.23
C LYS A 100 16.32 -2.92 -6.33
N LYS A 101 16.83 -2.98 -5.10
CA LYS A 101 16.46 -4.01 -4.13
C LYS A 101 14.97 -3.97 -3.80
N ASP A 102 14.44 -2.76 -3.58
CA ASP A 102 13.04 -2.56 -3.23
C ASP A 102 12.10 -2.74 -4.41
N SER A 103 12.46 -2.25 -5.61
CA SER A 103 11.64 -2.43 -6.81
C SER A 103 11.58 -3.89 -7.29
N LEU A 104 12.68 -4.64 -7.20
CA LEU A 104 12.68 -6.09 -7.45
C LEU A 104 11.80 -6.86 -6.45
N TYR A 105 11.85 -6.46 -5.17
CA TYR A 105 10.98 -7.02 -4.14
C TYR A 105 9.52 -6.71 -4.42
N GLU A 106 9.21 -5.50 -4.87
CA GLU A 106 7.83 -5.09 -5.22
C GLU A 106 7.23 -5.92 -6.35
N VAL A 107 7.99 -6.17 -7.43
CA VAL A 107 7.53 -7.06 -8.52
C VAL A 107 7.26 -8.47 -7.99
N GLY A 108 8.11 -8.98 -7.08
CA GLY A 108 7.87 -10.26 -6.42
C GLY A 108 6.58 -10.29 -5.62
N ARG A 109 6.27 -9.23 -4.88
CA ARG A 109 5.00 -9.10 -4.15
C ARG A 109 3.79 -9.06 -5.10
N ALA A 110 3.88 -8.33 -6.20
CA ALA A 110 2.81 -8.31 -7.21
C ALA A 110 2.59 -9.70 -7.81
N TYR A 111 3.67 -10.46 -8.07
CA TYR A 111 3.57 -11.88 -8.45
C TYR A 111 2.77 -12.67 -7.41
N ASP A 112 3.12 -12.56 -6.13
CA ASP A 112 2.43 -13.27 -5.05
C ASP A 112 0.94 -12.92 -4.99
N VAL A 113 0.57 -11.65 -5.17
CA VAL A 113 -0.83 -11.20 -5.19
C VAL A 113 -1.61 -11.88 -6.29
N PHE A 114 -1.10 -11.92 -7.53
CA PHE A 114 -1.78 -12.59 -8.65
C PHE A 114 -1.82 -14.11 -8.48
N HIS A 115 -0.73 -14.71 -8.02
CA HIS A 115 -0.64 -16.15 -7.77
C HIS A 115 -1.65 -16.59 -6.70
N LEU A 116 -1.69 -15.91 -5.55
CA LEU A 116 -2.63 -16.21 -4.46
C LEU A 116 -4.09 -15.94 -4.86
N ALA A 117 -4.35 -14.87 -5.62
CA ALA A 117 -5.69 -14.61 -6.16
C ALA A 117 -6.14 -15.74 -7.11
N GLY A 118 -5.22 -16.28 -7.92
CA GLY A 118 -5.47 -17.44 -8.77
C GLY A 118 -5.83 -18.70 -7.97
N GLN A 119 -5.11 -18.95 -6.89
CA GLN A 119 -5.42 -20.09 -5.99
C GLN A 119 -6.78 -19.94 -5.30
N LEU A 120 -7.14 -18.71 -4.92
CA LEU A 120 -8.42 -18.42 -4.26
C LEU A 120 -9.61 -18.40 -5.23
N ALA A 121 -9.39 -18.06 -6.51
CA ALA A 121 -10.46 -17.96 -7.51
C ALA A 121 -11.24 -19.26 -7.71
N ILE A 122 -10.63 -20.42 -7.46
CA ILE A 122 -11.26 -21.75 -7.58
C ILE A 122 -11.87 -22.26 -6.29
N GLN A 123 -11.62 -21.58 -5.16
CA GLN A 123 -12.22 -21.97 -3.88
C GLN A 123 -13.65 -21.44 -3.77
N ASP A 124 -14.48 -22.18 -3.06
CA ASP A 124 -15.84 -21.76 -2.70
C ASP A 124 -15.89 -21.48 -1.20
N ASP A 125 -16.37 -20.30 -0.82
CA ASP A 125 -16.58 -19.88 0.57
C ASP A 125 -18.07 -19.83 0.92
N SER A 126 -18.91 -20.62 0.23
CA SER A 126 -20.32 -20.77 0.51
C SER A 126 -20.55 -21.45 1.87
N GLU A 127 -21.56 -20.97 2.58
CA GLU A 127 -21.99 -21.51 3.87
C GLU A 127 -23.36 -22.15 3.74
N THR A 128 -23.63 -23.14 4.61
CA THR A 128 -24.93 -23.84 4.68
C THR A 128 -25.45 -23.76 6.10
N PHE A 129 -26.74 -23.37 6.26
CA PHE A 129 -27.41 -23.25 7.54
C PHE A 129 -28.61 -24.18 7.58
N ALA A 130 -28.69 -25.02 8.61
CA ALA A 130 -29.89 -25.81 8.95
C ALA A 130 -30.99 -24.83 9.44
N CYS A 131 -32.23 -25.08 9.06
CA CYS A 131 -33.35 -24.20 9.42
C CYS A 131 -34.27 -24.80 10.48
N ASP A 132 -33.99 -26.00 10.98
CA ASP A 132 -34.76 -26.77 12.01
C ASP A 132 -34.15 -26.64 13.41
N ILE A 133 -33.40 -25.58 13.65
CA ILE A 133 -32.66 -25.31 14.91
C ILE A 133 -33.47 -24.55 15.96
N THR A 134 -34.73 -24.24 15.68
CA THR A 134 -35.64 -23.54 16.60
C THR A 134 -37.01 -24.24 16.61
N PRO A 135 -37.87 -24.03 17.65
CA PRO A 135 -39.23 -24.63 17.70
C PRO A 135 -40.12 -24.27 16.50
N HIS A 136 -39.82 -23.16 15.82
CA HIS A 136 -40.52 -22.71 14.59
C HIS A 136 -39.75 -23.05 13.32
N GLY A 137 -38.70 -23.84 13.45
CA GLY A 137 -37.84 -24.25 12.34
C GLY A 137 -38.59 -25.06 11.29
N LYS A 138 -38.04 -25.08 10.07
CA LYS A 138 -38.64 -25.80 8.93
C LYS A 138 -37.62 -26.75 8.35
N ALA A 139 -38.11 -27.84 7.72
CA ALA A 139 -37.29 -28.76 6.94
C ALA A 139 -36.76 -28.09 5.67
N ARG A 140 -35.81 -27.20 5.84
CA ARG A 140 -35.12 -26.39 4.79
C ARG A 140 -33.65 -26.24 5.11
N ARG A 141 -32.89 -25.86 4.11
CA ARG A 141 -31.52 -25.31 4.27
C ARG A 141 -31.38 -23.96 3.55
N ILE A 142 -30.64 -23.08 4.18
CA ILE A 142 -30.21 -21.82 3.57
C ILE A 142 -28.75 -21.99 3.12
N PHE A 143 -28.49 -21.56 1.92
CA PHE A 143 -27.15 -21.51 1.30
C PHE A 143 -26.76 -20.10 1.03
N THR A 144 -25.46 -19.81 1.06
CA THR A 144 -24.91 -18.54 0.61
C THR A 144 -24.21 -18.71 -0.73
N MET A 145 -24.16 -17.66 -1.51
CA MET A 145 -23.31 -17.53 -2.68
C MET A 145 -22.80 -16.09 -2.81
N ARG A 146 -21.59 -15.90 -3.34
CA ARG A 146 -21.03 -14.58 -3.63
C ARG A 146 -21.31 -14.18 -5.07
N GLN A 147 -21.80 -12.96 -5.24
CA GLN A 147 -22.04 -12.37 -6.55
C GLN A 147 -21.14 -11.17 -6.77
N PRO A 148 -20.54 -10.99 -7.96
CA PRO A 148 -19.72 -9.82 -8.27
C PRO A 148 -20.54 -8.54 -8.23
N LEU A 149 -19.86 -7.44 -7.99
CA LEU A 149 -20.37 -6.08 -8.18
C LEU A 149 -20.46 -5.76 -9.69
N ARG A 150 -21.04 -4.61 -10.07
CA ARG A 150 -21.11 -4.17 -11.48
C ARG A 150 -19.78 -3.56 -11.92
N ALA A 151 -19.32 -2.53 -11.19
CA ALA A 151 -18.06 -1.88 -11.45
C ALA A 151 -17.41 -1.40 -10.14
N ILE A 152 -16.09 -1.54 -10.09
CA ILE A 152 -15.24 -1.08 -9.01
C ILE A 152 -14.41 0.10 -9.50
N SER A 153 -14.37 1.17 -8.73
CA SER A 153 -13.43 2.26 -8.88
C SER A 153 -12.23 2.04 -7.98
N ALA A 154 -11.02 2.08 -8.52
CA ALA A 154 -9.78 1.93 -7.78
C ALA A 154 -8.86 3.14 -7.98
N ILE A 155 -8.38 3.72 -6.88
CA ILE A 155 -7.46 4.85 -6.90
C ILE A 155 -6.23 4.47 -6.07
N THR A 156 -5.03 4.56 -6.67
CA THR A 156 -3.81 3.99 -6.08
C THR A 156 -2.70 5.02 -5.89
N PRO A 157 -1.84 4.83 -4.86
CA PRO A 157 -0.75 5.74 -4.50
C PRO A 157 0.53 5.47 -5.32
N PHE A 158 1.57 6.27 -5.03
CA PHE A 158 2.86 6.23 -5.73
C PHE A 158 3.88 5.25 -5.12
N ASN A 159 3.75 4.91 -3.84
CA ASN A 159 4.83 4.30 -3.07
C ASN A 159 5.09 2.82 -3.38
N HIS A 160 4.12 2.14 -3.96
CA HIS A 160 4.21 0.80 -4.54
C HIS A 160 3.39 0.76 -5.82
N PRO A 161 3.91 1.35 -6.92
CA PRO A 161 3.12 1.63 -8.12
C PRO A 161 2.60 0.38 -8.84
N MET A 162 3.22 -0.77 -8.64
CA MET A 162 2.74 -2.05 -9.16
C MET A 162 1.91 -2.82 -8.12
N ASN A 163 2.44 -2.98 -6.90
CA ASN A 163 1.82 -3.86 -5.92
C ASN A 163 0.47 -3.33 -5.42
N MET A 164 0.32 -2.01 -5.23
CA MET A 164 -0.97 -1.45 -4.83
C MET A 164 -2.02 -1.54 -5.94
N VAL A 165 -1.62 -1.48 -7.20
CA VAL A 165 -2.50 -1.72 -8.34
C VAL A 165 -2.88 -3.21 -8.42
N ALA A 166 -1.92 -4.12 -8.22
CA ALA A 166 -2.16 -5.56 -8.18
C ALA A 166 -3.18 -5.94 -7.10
N HIS A 167 -3.08 -5.37 -5.90
CA HIS A 167 -4.03 -5.59 -4.79
C HIS A 167 -5.48 -5.14 -5.09
N LYS A 168 -5.69 -4.28 -6.08
CA LYS A 168 -7.04 -3.90 -6.53
C LYS A 168 -7.52 -4.77 -7.69
N ILE A 169 -6.65 -5.04 -8.68
CA ILE A 169 -7.03 -5.74 -9.91
C ILE A 169 -7.16 -7.24 -9.70
N ALA A 170 -6.21 -7.89 -9.02
CA ALA A 170 -6.22 -9.35 -8.89
C ALA A 170 -7.45 -9.87 -8.13
N PRO A 171 -7.87 -9.31 -6.97
CA PRO A 171 -9.12 -9.70 -6.33
C PRO A 171 -10.36 -9.41 -7.19
N ALA A 172 -10.35 -8.32 -7.97
CA ALA A 172 -11.45 -8.00 -8.88
C ALA A 172 -11.61 -9.07 -9.96
N ILE A 173 -10.52 -9.52 -10.57
CA ILE A 173 -10.53 -10.61 -11.55
C ILE A 173 -10.98 -11.92 -10.87
N ALA A 174 -10.41 -12.26 -9.71
CA ALA A 174 -10.75 -13.49 -8.98
C ALA A 174 -12.25 -13.59 -8.66
N THR A 175 -12.90 -12.46 -8.41
CA THR A 175 -14.33 -12.37 -8.09
C THR A 175 -15.22 -12.02 -9.29
N ASN A 176 -14.65 -12.05 -10.52
CA ASN A 176 -15.39 -11.78 -11.77
C ASN A 176 -15.94 -10.35 -11.88
N ASN A 177 -15.28 -9.38 -11.25
CA ASN A 177 -15.64 -7.97 -11.31
C ASN A 177 -15.00 -7.25 -12.50
N ARG A 178 -15.53 -6.07 -12.81
CA ARG A 178 -14.96 -5.09 -13.73
C ARG A 178 -14.42 -3.95 -12.90
N ILE A 179 -13.27 -3.41 -13.32
CA ILE A 179 -12.55 -2.42 -12.53
C ILE A 179 -11.99 -1.31 -13.41
N VAL A 180 -12.16 -0.07 -12.95
CA VAL A 180 -11.51 1.11 -13.54
C VAL A 180 -10.50 1.63 -12.53
N VAL A 181 -9.25 1.74 -12.96
CA VAL A 181 -8.12 2.14 -12.11
C VAL A 181 -7.64 3.53 -12.49
N LYS A 182 -7.50 4.40 -11.52
CA LYS A 182 -6.75 5.65 -11.61
C LYS A 182 -5.46 5.53 -10.79
N PRO A 183 -4.30 5.29 -11.41
CA PRO A 183 -3.03 5.43 -10.70
C PRO A 183 -2.75 6.90 -10.39
N THR A 184 -1.84 7.13 -9.45
CA THR A 184 -1.32 8.48 -9.23
C THR A 184 -0.62 9.01 -10.49
N GLU A 185 -0.63 10.32 -10.69
CA GLU A 185 0.10 10.99 -11.77
C GLU A 185 1.62 10.97 -11.61
N LEU A 186 2.11 10.65 -10.41
CA LEU A 186 3.55 10.59 -10.11
C LEU A 186 4.21 9.30 -10.63
N THR A 187 3.48 8.17 -10.61
CA THR A 187 4.00 6.86 -11.02
C THR A 187 2.97 6.07 -11.83
N PRO A 188 2.50 6.58 -12.97
CA PRO A 188 1.43 5.95 -13.74
C PRO A 188 1.93 4.90 -14.74
N LEU A 189 3.21 4.93 -15.12
CA LEU A 189 3.77 4.08 -16.19
C LEU A 189 3.72 2.61 -15.83
N THR A 190 4.07 2.27 -14.60
CA THR A 190 4.03 0.88 -14.09
C THR A 190 2.61 0.31 -14.09
N ALA A 191 1.59 1.13 -13.77
CA ALA A 191 0.19 0.68 -13.79
C ALA A 191 -0.30 0.37 -15.22
N LEU A 192 0.13 1.17 -16.22
CA LEU A 192 -0.17 0.93 -17.63
C LEU A 192 0.53 -0.32 -18.15
N ALA A 193 1.81 -0.51 -17.79
CA ALA A 193 2.56 -1.72 -18.11
C ALA A 193 1.92 -2.99 -17.51
N LEU A 194 1.45 -2.92 -16.26
CA LEU A 194 0.72 -4.01 -15.62
C LEU A 194 -0.59 -4.32 -16.34
N ALA A 195 -1.34 -3.31 -16.80
CA ALA A 195 -2.56 -3.54 -17.57
C ALA A 195 -2.27 -4.30 -18.87
N ASP A 196 -1.21 -3.94 -19.59
CA ASP A 196 -0.81 -4.64 -20.81
C ASP A 196 -0.43 -6.12 -20.54
N VAL A 197 0.26 -6.40 -19.44
CA VAL A 197 0.56 -7.78 -18.99
C VAL A 197 -0.73 -8.57 -18.72
N ILE A 198 -1.71 -7.95 -18.07
CA ILE A 198 -2.99 -8.61 -17.75
C ILE A 198 -3.82 -8.88 -19.02
N TYR A 199 -3.84 -7.96 -19.99
CA TYR A 199 -4.49 -8.20 -21.28
C TYR A 199 -3.81 -9.32 -22.07
N GLU A 200 -2.48 -9.36 -22.09
CA GLU A 200 -1.70 -10.44 -22.69
C GLU A 200 -2.00 -11.80 -22.05
N ALA A 201 -2.24 -11.82 -20.74
CA ALA A 201 -2.67 -13.02 -20.03
C ALA A 201 -4.09 -13.48 -20.39
N GLY A 202 -4.84 -12.72 -21.19
CA GLY A 202 -6.14 -13.09 -21.75
C GLY A 202 -7.35 -12.53 -21.00
N LEU A 203 -7.19 -11.48 -20.21
CA LEU A 203 -8.34 -10.81 -19.57
C LEU A 203 -9.22 -10.15 -20.67
N PRO A 204 -10.56 -10.38 -20.68
CA PRO A 204 -11.45 -9.64 -21.55
C PRO A 204 -11.30 -8.13 -21.37
N PRO A 205 -11.13 -7.39 -22.48
CA PRO A 205 -10.75 -5.96 -22.41
C PRO A 205 -11.72 -5.10 -21.60
N GLU A 206 -13.02 -5.42 -21.63
CA GLU A 206 -14.06 -4.68 -20.93
C GLU A 206 -13.99 -4.82 -19.40
N MET A 207 -13.20 -5.77 -18.90
CA MET A 207 -13.07 -6.01 -17.46
C MET A 207 -12.09 -5.06 -16.77
N LEU A 208 -11.22 -4.38 -17.52
CA LEU A 208 -10.22 -3.48 -16.99
C LEU A 208 -10.13 -2.20 -17.81
N SER A 209 -10.03 -1.07 -17.14
CA SER A 209 -9.55 0.19 -17.72
C SER A 209 -8.52 0.82 -16.75
N VAL A 210 -7.45 1.39 -17.31
CA VAL A 210 -6.47 2.19 -16.54
C VAL A 210 -6.41 3.58 -17.17
N LEU A 211 -6.85 4.57 -16.40
CA LEU A 211 -7.01 5.95 -16.85
C LEU A 211 -6.11 6.87 -16.02
N THR A 212 -5.18 7.52 -16.70
CA THR A 212 -4.27 8.49 -16.08
C THR A 212 -4.86 9.91 -16.13
N GLY A 213 -4.44 10.77 -15.22
CA GLY A 213 -4.90 12.15 -15.12
C GLY A 213 -4.73 12.68 -13.71
N ARG A 214 -4.87 13.99 -13.58
CA ARG A 214 -4.76 14.66 -12.27
C ARG A 214 -6.03 14.46 -11.44
N PRO A 215 -5.93 14.54 -10.09
CA PRO A 215 -7.12 14.45 -9.23
C PRO A 215 -8.22 15.47 -9.56
N GLU A 216 -7.83 16.70 -9.91
CA GLU A 216 -8.76 17.77 -10.28
C GLU A 216 -9.50 17.53 -11.60
N ASP A 217 -8.91 16.75 -12.51
CA ASP A 217 -9.52 16.47 -13.83
C ASP A 217 -10.62 15.40 -13.72
N ILE A 218 -10.28 14.27 -13.09
CA ILE A 218 -11.11 13.06 -13.13
C ILE A 218 -11.40 12.43 -11.74
N GLY A 219 -10.81 12.97 -10.67
CA GLY A 219 -10.94 12.37 -9.33
C GLY A 219 -12.39 12.25 -8.86
N ASP A 220 -13.18 13.28 -9.07
CA ASP A 220 -14.60 13.26 -8.68
C ASP A 220 -15.39 12.20 -9.45
N GLU A 221 -15.17 12.09 -10.76
CA GLU A 221 -15.86 11.09 -11.58
C GLU A 221 -15.52 9.66 -11.15
N MET A 222 -14.28 9.43 -10.66
CA MET A 222 -13.88 8.15 -10.06
C MET A 222 -14.59 7.85 -8.73
N ILE A 223 -15.30 8.81 -8.12
CA ILE A 223 -15.99 8.65 -6.84
C ILE A 223 -17.51 8.62 -7.02
N VAL A 224 -18.07 9.52 -7.84
CA VAL A 224 -19.51 9.77 -7.85
C VAL A 224 -20.26 9.16 -9.04
N ASN A 225 -19.56 8.59 -10.04
CA ASN A 225 -20.23 8.00 -11.20
C ASN A 225 -21.30 6.99 -10.79
N GLU A 226 -22.48 7.05 -11.39
CA GLU A 226 -23.66 6.23 -11.03
C GLU A 226 -23.46 4.72 -11.21
N ASN A 227 -22.50 4.32 -12.03
CA ASN A 227 -22.19 2.92 -12.30
C ASN A 227 -21.24 2.29 -11.28
N ILE A 228 -20.71 3.06 -10.33
CA ILE A 228 -19.79 2.57 -9.29
C ILE A 228 -20.58 1.94 -8.16
N ASP A 229 -20.29 0.68 -7.84
CA ASP A 229 -20.82 -0.01 -6.67
C ASP A 229 -19.86 0.09 -5.47
N LEU A 230 -18.54 0.19 -5.72
CA LEU A 230 -17.52 0.28 -4.68
C LEU A 230 -16.37 1.16 -5.14
N VAL A 231 -15.91 2.03 -4.23
CA VAL A 231 -14.65 2.77 -4.38
C VAL A 231 -13.60 2.16 -3.44
N THR A 232 -12.49 1.71 -3.99
CA THR A 232 -11.32 1.28 -3.21
C THR A 232 -10.19 2.28 -3.40
N PHE A 233 -9.67 2.79 -2.31
CA PHE A 233 -8.63 3.82 -2.29
C PHE A 233 -7.51 3.44 -1.34
N THR A 234 -6.28 3.64 -1.80
CA THR A 234 -5.09 3.62 -0.94
C THR A 234 -4.35 4.95 -1.12
N GLY A 235 -4.10 5.67 -0.02
CA GLY A 235 -3.42 6.96 -0.08
C GLY A 235 -3.50 7.77 1.21
N SER A 236 -3.47 9.11 1.11
CA SER A 236 -3.45 9.99 2.28
C SER A 236 -4.79 10.01 3.04
N VAL A 237 -4.71 10.21 4.36
CA VAL A 237 -5.90 10.38 5.24
C VAL A 237 -6.81 11.49 4.73
N ARG A 238 -6.24 12.64 4.35
CA ARG A 238 -7.02 13.78 3.84
C ARG A 238 -7.87 13.39 2.62
N THR A 239 -7.27 12.72 1.65
CA THR A 239 -7.97 12.26 0.44
C THR A 239 -8.97 11.16 0.76
N GLY A 240 -8.64 10.23 1.66
CA GLY A 240 -9.57 9.18 2.11
C GLY A 240 -10.83 9.74 2.76
N LYS A 241 -10.69 10.72 3.65
CA LYS A 241 -11.83 11.43 4.27
C LYS A 241 -12.68 12.18 3.22
N TYR A 242 -12.06 12.81 2.23
CA TYR A 242 -12.75 13.43 1.11
C TYR A 242 -13.57 12.40 0.29
N ILE A 243 -12.95 11.27 -0.05
CA ILE A 243 -13.63 10.19 -0.78
C ILE A 243 -14.79 9.64 0.03
N ALA A 244 -14.61 9.35 1.32
CA ALA A 244 -15.66 8.84 2.19
C ALA A 244 -16.88 9.79 2.24
N ALA A 245 -16.63 11.08 2.41
CA ALA A 245 -17.69 12.09 2.44
C ALA A 245 -18.42 12.20 1.09
N LYS A 246 -17.70 12.07 -0.03
CA LYS A 246 -18.25 12.27 -1.38
C LYS A 246 -18.90 11.01 -1.98
N ALA A 247 -18.48 9.82 -1.56
CA ALA A 247 -18.99 8.55 -2.07
C ALA A 247 -20.49 8.33 -1.76
N GLY A 248 -21.03 9.00 -0.76
CA GLY A 248 -22.43 8.86 -0.38
C GLY A 248 -22.77 7.45 0.07
N TYR A 249 -23.79 6.84 -0.53
CA TYR A 249 -24.24 5.49 -0.16
C TYR A 249 -23.46 4.35 -0.81
N ARG A 250 -22.38 4.66 -1.55
CA ARG A 250 -21.50 3.64 -2.17
C ARG A 250 -20.64 2.97 -1.11
N ARG A 251 -20.34 1.69 -1.34
CA ARG A 251 -19.35 0.99 -0.52
C ARG A 251 -17.97 1.62 -0.73
N VAL A 252 -17.22 1.84 0.36
CA VAL A 252 -15.83 2.31 0.33
C VAL A 252 -14.93 1.35 1.08
N VAL A 253 -13.71 1.13 0.53
CA VAL A 253 -12.61 0.44 1.19
C VAL A 253 -11.42 1.39 1.16
N LEU A 254 -10.95 1.79 2.33
CA LEU A 254 -9.93 2.82 2.50
C LEU A 254 -8.74 2.26 3.26
N GLU A 255 -7.58 2.27 2.60
CA GLU A 255 -6.27 2.01 3.21
C GLU A 255 -5.49 3.32 3.23
N LEU A 256 -5.34 3.90 4.40
CA LEU A 256 -4.83 5.25 4.55
C LEU A 256 -3.44 5.24 5.23
N GLY A 257 -2.98 6.44 5.61
CA GLY A 257 -1.70 6.61 6.26
C GLY A 257 -1.61 5.86 7.59
N GLY A 258 -0.39 5.67 8.07
CA GLY A 258 -0.08 5.11 9.37
C GLY A 258 1.08 5.87 10.00
N ASN A 259 1.15 5.87 11.32
CA ASN A 259 2.26 6.43 12.07
C ASN A 259 2.79 5.39 13.05
N ASP A 260 3.23 4.28 12.47
CA ASP A 260 3.38 3.00 13.13
C ASP A 260 4.60 2.97 14.05
N PRO A 261 4.44 2.55 15.31
CA PRO A 261 5.54 2.42 16.25
C PRO A 261 6.25 1.06 16.15
N LEU A 262 7.55 1.06 16.44
CA LEU A 262 8.27 -0.09 16.96
C LEU A 262 8.52 0.14 18.44
N ILE A 263 7.98 -0.71 19.30
CA ILE A 263 8.10 -0.62 20.76
C ILE A 263 9.20 -1.55 21.23
N VAL A 264 10.16 -1.04 22.02
CA VAL A 264 11.31 -1.80 22.52
C VAL A 264 11.31 -1.75 24.04
N MET A 265 11.08 -2.93 24.67
CA MET A 265 11.04 -3.07 26.10
C MET A 265 12.42 -3.40 26.68
N GLU A 266 12.57 -3.31 27.99
CA GLU A 266 13.83 -3.49 28.73
C GLU A 266 14.44 -4.89 28.62
N ASP A 267 13.63 -5.91 28.28
CA ASP A 267 14.05 -7.31 28.14
C ASP A 267 14.41 -7.67 26.67
N ALA A 268 14.34 -6.69 25.76
CA ALA A 268 14.58 -6.92 24.34
C ALA A 268 16.07 -7.17 24.03
N ASP A 269 16.34 -8.02 23.05
CA ASP A 269 17.63 -8.06 22.37
C ASP A 269 17.77 -6.77 21.56
N LEU A 270 18.59 -5.84 22.07
CA LEU A 270 18.73 -4.50 21.52
C LEU A 270 19.35 -4.48 20.11
N ASP A 271 20.26 -5.42 19.81
CA ASP A 271 20.89 -5.46 18.48
C ASP A 271 19.90 -5.88 17.42
N LYS A 272 19.12 -6.92 17.69
CA LYS A 272 18.03 -7.38 16.82
C LYS A 272 16.91 -6.33 16.69
N ALA A 273 16.51 -5.69 17.79
CA ALA A 273 15.51 -4.62 17.77
C ALA A 273 15.97 -3.41 16.95
N ALA A 274 17.27 -3.03 17.04
CA ALA A 274 17.85 -1.95 16.26
C ALA A 274 17.93 -2.30 14.75
N GLU A 275 18.16 -3.56 14.41
CA GLU A 275 18.09 -4.04 13.03
C GLU A 275 16.68 -3.90 12.45
N LEU A 276 15.66 -4.36 13.19
CA LEU A 276 14.25 -4.19 12.82
C LEU A 276 13.86 -2.71 12.68
N ALA A 277 14.33 -1.86 13.61
CA ALA A 277 14.05 -0.42 13.60
C ALA A 277 14.57 0.24 12.32
N VAL A 278 15.85 0.01 11.99
CA VAL A 278 16.49 0.61 10.80
C VAL A 278 15.88 0.04 9.52
N ALA A 279 15.77 -1.27 9.39
CA ALA A 279 15.17 -1.91 8.23
C ALA A 279 13.72 -1.46 8.02
N GLY A 280 12.92 -1.41 9.09
CA GLY A 280 11.52 -0.99 9.03
C GLY A 280 11.31 0.49 8.67
N ALA A 281 12.24 1.35 9.09
CA ALA A 281 12.18 2.78 8.80
C ALA A 281 12.74 3.17 7.42
N THR A 282 13.64 2.36 6.84
CA THR A 282 14.39 2.74 5.62
C THR A 282 13.98 1.98 4.38
N LYS A 283 13.39 0.80 4.51
CA LYS A 283 12.89 0.03 3.36
C LYS A 283 11.89 0.88 2.56
N ASN A 284 12.04 0.85 1.24
CA ASN A 284 11.24 1.69 0.32
C ASN A 284 11.45 3.19 0.57
N SER A 285 12.67 3.59 0.97
CA SER A 285 13.00 4.96 1.40
C SER A 285 12.07 5.49 2.51
N GLY A 286 11.55 4.60 3.37
CA GLY A 286 10.57 4.94 4.43
C GLY A 286 9.16 5.27 3.92
N GLN A 287 8.91 5.18 2.62
CA GLN A 287 7.64 5.55 1.99
C GLN A 287 6.62 4.41 2.04
N ARG A 288 6.36 3.91 3.23
CA ARG A 288 5.35 2.88 3.50
C ARG A 288 4.39 3.36 4.56
N CYS A 289 3.10 3.07 4.40
CA CYS A 289 2.11 3.33 5.44
C CYS A 289 2.49 2.64 6.77
N THR A 290 3.09 1.46 6.69
CA THR A 290 3.55 0.63 7.80
C THR A 290 5.07 0.73 8.07
N ALA A 291 5.76 1.77 7.62
CA ALA A 291 7.15 1.98 8.02
C ALA A 291 7.24 2.22 9.54
N VAL A 292 8.37 1.89 10.14
CA VAL A 292 8.67 2.32 11.51
C VAL A 292 8.87 3.84 11.48
N LYS A 293 7.84 4.57 11.89
CA LYS A 293 7.82 6.05 11.91
C LYS A 293 8.04 6.61 13.30
N ARG A 294 7.93 5.77 14.33
CA ARG A 294 8.18 6.12 15.73
C ARG A 294 8.84 4.92 16.41
N ILE A 295 9.92 5.14 17.11
CA ILE A 295 10.48 4.12 17.99
C ILE A 295 10.17 4.52 19.44
N LEU A 296 9.44 3.67 20.14
CA LEU A 296 9.14 3.86 21.56
C LEU A 296 10.05 2.92 22.36
N VAL A 297 11.05 3.46 23.04
CA VAL A 297 12.03 2.66 23.77
C VAL A 297 11.99 2.99 25.26
N VAL A 298 12.05 1.97 26.13
CA VAL A 298 12.09 2.17 27.58
C VAL A 298 13.40 2.86 27.96
N GLU A 299 13.30 3.90 28.81
CA GLU A 299 14.42 4.79 29.21
C GLU A 299 15.67 4.04 29.66
N SER A 300 15.51 2.92 30.38
CA SER A 300 16.64 2.15 30.93
C SER A 300 17.57 1.56 29.89
N VAL A 301 17.11 1.36 28.64
CA VAL A 301 17.89 0.79 27.53
C VAL A 301 18.06 1.76 26.36
N ALA A 302 17.52 2.96 26.46
CA ALA A 302 17.38 3.89 25.34
C ALA A 302 18.73 4.41 24.83
N ASP A 303 19.71 4.71 25.68
CA ASP A 303 21.01 5.21 25.23
C ASP A 303 21.76 4.15 24.40
N ALA A 304 21.87 2.93 24.92
CA ALA A 304 22.50 1.83 24.18
C ALA A 304 21.77 1.49 22.87
N PHE A 305 20.44 1.55 22.89
CA PHE A 305 19.62 1.32 21.71
C PHE A 305 19.83 2.41 20.63
N ALA A 306 19.87 3.69 21.02
CA ALA A 306 20.09 4.81 20.11
C ALA A 306 21.48 4.74 19.43
N GLU A 307 22.51 4.31 20.16
CA GLU A 307 23.85 4.06 19.62
C GLU A 307 23.82 2.95 18.55
N LEU A 308 23.15 1.82 18.82
CA LEU A 308 23.01 0.70 17.88
C LEU A 308 22.25 1.11 16.61
N VAL A 309 21.11 1.80 16.75
CA VAL A 309 20.34 2.31 15.62
C VAL A 309 21.18 3.25 14.76
N THR A 310 21.90 4.17 15.40
CA THR A 310 22.77 5.13 14.70
C THR A 310 23.91 4.42 13.97
N ALA A 311 24.56 3.44 14.58
CA ALA A 311 25.63 2.67 13.97
C ALA A 311 25.14 1.85 12.76
N LYS A 312 23.94 1.27 12.83
CA LYS A 312 23.33 0.52 11.72
C LYS A 312 22.87 1.47 10.60
N ALA A 313 22.26 2.59 10.91
CA ALA A 313 21.82 3.58 9.91
C ALA A 313 22.98 4.16 9.09
N LYS A 314 24.13 4.42 9.73
CA LYS A 314 25.39 4.89 9.07
C LYS A 314 25.94 3.93 8.04
N LYS A 315 25.62 2.64 8.10
CA LYS A 315 26.11 1.62 7.16
C LYS A 315 25.33 1.59 5.86
N LEU A 316 24.14 2.20 5.82
CA LEU A 316 23.29 2.17 4.64
C LEU A 316 23.83 3.12 3.56
N LYS A 317 23.94 2.62 2.35
CA LYS A 317 24.36 3.40 1.18
C LYS A 317 23.15 4.10 0.57
N CYS A 318 23.16 5.43 0.63
CA CYS A 318 22.19 6.28 -0.07
C CYS A 318 22.79 6.78 -1.39
N GLY A 319 22.03 6.76 -2.47
CA GLY A 319 22.56 7.21 -3.75
C GLY A 319 21.66 6.90 -4.94
N ASP A 320 22.31 6.70 -6.10
CA ASP A 320 21.61 6.38 -7.34
C ASP A 320 20.73 5.13 -7.16
N PRO A 321 19.41 5.26 -7.35
CA PRO A 321 18.50 4.13 -7.17
C PRO A 321 18.76 2.97 -8.14
N MET A 322 19.35 3.24 -9.31
CA MET A 322 19.69 2.23 -10.31
C MET A 322 20.97 1.45 -9.97
N ASP A 323 21.80 1.93 -9.04
CA ASP A 323 22.96 1.17 -8.56
C ASP A 323 22.50 0.01 -7.67
N PRO A 324 22.78 -1.26 -8.01
CA PRO A 324 22.39 -2.42 -7.20
C PRO A 324 22.96 -2.41 -5.76
N ALA A 325 24.03 -1.64 -5.52
CA ALA A 325 24.61 -1.50 -4.19
C ALA A 325 23.91 -0.45 -3.32
N THR A 326 23.00 0.36 -3.88
CA THR A 326 22.22 1.33 -3.12
C THR A 326 21.19 0.63 -2.22
N ASP A 327 21.16 1.03 -0.95
CA ASP A 327 20.18 0.55 0.04
C ASP A 327 18.96 1.47 0.13
N VAL A 328 19.17 2.78 0.00
CA VAL A 328 18.12 3.80 0.11
C VAL A 328 18.20 4.73 -1.10
N GLY A 329 17.16 4.72 -1.91
CA GLY A 329 16.97 5.63 -3.04
C GLY A 329 16.36 6.96 -2.63
N THR A 330 15.70 7.65 -3.57
CA THR A 330 15.03 8.92 -3.28
C THR A 330 13.66 8.71 -2.65
N VAL A 331 13.14 9.74 -2.01
CA VAL A 331 11.70 9.92 -1.82
C VAL A 331 11.09 10.48 -3.11
N ILE A 332 9.76 10.47 -3.19
CA ILE A 332 9.04 10.72 -4.44
C ILE A 332 9.23 12.13 -5.03
N THR A 333 9.45 13.14 -4.19
CA THR A 333 9.69 14.52 -4.64
C THR A 333 10.67 15.25 -3.72
N GLU A 334 11.30 16.28 -4.24
CA GLU A 334 12.13 17.16 -3.43
C GLU A 334 11.33 17.89 -2.35
N ASP A 335 10.08 18.24 -2.60
CA ASP A 335 9.23 18.92 -1.61
C ASP A 335 8.88 18.01 -0.44
N ALA A 336 8.70 16.71 -0.68
CA ALA A 336 8.57 15.72 0.39
C ALA A 336 9.86 15.68 1.25
N ALA A 337 11.03 15.65 0.61
CA ALA A 337 12.32 15.66 1.32
C ALA A 337 12.54 16.95 2.13
N LYS A 338 12.13 18.12 1.59
CA LYS A 338 12.15 19.41 2.32
C LYS A 338 11.26 19.37 3.56
N LEU A 339 10.06 18.83 3.44
CA LEU A 339 9.13 18.67 4.57
C LEU A 339 9.74 17.81 5.68
N PHE A 340 10.36 16.69 5.33
CA PHE A 340 10.97 15.78 6.31
C PHE A 340 12.16 16.45 7.01
N GLN A 341 13.01 17.14 6.23
CA GLN A 341 14.12 17.92 6.78
C GLN A 341 13.63 18.98 7.77
N ARG A 342 12.59 19.74 7.42
CA ARG A 342 11.99 20.76 8.29
C ARG A 342 11.50 20.14 9.59
N ARG A 343 10.75 19.03 9.55
CA ARG A 343 10.23 18.36 10.75
C ARG A 343 11.34 17.92 11.70
N VAL A 344 12.45 17.43 11.15
CA VAL A 344 13.64 17.08 11.96
C VAL A 344 14.25 18.32 12.59
N VAL A 345 14.46 19.40 11.82
CA VAL A 345 14.98 20.68 12.35
C VAL A 345 14.06 21.24 13.43
N ASP A 346 12.75 21.21 13.23
CA ASP A 346 11.80 21.73 14.21
C ASP A 346 11.78 20.87 15.49
N ALA A 347 11.93 19.56 15.39
CA ALA A 347 12.08 18.69 16.56
C ALA A 347 13.36 19.02 17.37
N THR A 348 14.49 19.35 16.70
CA THR A 348 15.72 19.74 17.41
C THR A 348 15.58 21.05 18.19
N LYS A 349 14.75 21.98 17.71
CA LYS A 349 14.48 23.25 18.41
C LYS A 349 13.72 23.05 19.74
N VAL A 350 13.01 21.93 19.89
CA VAL A 350 12.24 21.58 21.10
C VAL A 350 12.90 20.50 21.95
N GLY A 351 14.19 20.21 21.72
CA GLY A 351 15.02 19.36 22.59
C GLY A 351 15.41 18.00 22.03
N ALA A 352 14.97 17.63 20.83
CA ALA A 352 15.42 16.41 20.17
C ALA A 352 16.90 16.52 19.74
N GLN A 353 17.60 15.39 19.69
CA GLN A 353 19.02 15.31 19.36
C GLN A 353 19.20 14.61 18.00
N LEU A 354 19.71 15.34 16.99
CA LEU A 354 20.08 14.75 15.73
C LEU A 354 21.37 13.93 15.88
N LEU A 355 21.31 12.61 15.69
CA LEU A 355 22.44 11.71 15.80
C LEU A 355 23.08 11.36 14.46
N HIS A 356 22.29 11.39 13.37
CA HIS A 356 22.76 11.09 12.00
C HIS A 356 21.80 11.61 10.94
N GLY A 357 22.34 11.96 9.77
CA GLY A 357 21.57 12.29 8.57
C GLY A 357 21.07 13.74 8.54
N ASN A 358 19.91 13.96 7.88
CA ASN A 358 19.24 15.25 7.64
C ASN A 358 19.96 16.17 6.61
N ASP A 359 20.89 15.64 5.84
CA ASP A 359 21.66 16.34 4.79
C ASP A 359 21.16 15.93 3.39
N ARG A 360 19.92 16.29 3.06
CA ARG A 360 19.29 15.96 1.78
C ARG A 360 19.98 16.60 0.56
N LYS A 361 19.86 15.92 -0.59
CA LYS A 361 20.25 16.46 -1.91
C LYS A 361 19.08 16.23 -2.89
N GLY A 362 18.38 17.30 -3.27
CA GLY A 362 17.15 17.14 -4.06
C GLY A 362 16.13 16.27 -3.31
N ALA A 363 15.63 15.23 -3.97
CA ALA A 363 14.73 14.25 -3.38
C ALA A 363 15.46 13.13 -2.59
N LEU A 364 16.78 13.05 -2.63
CA LEU A 364 17.55 12.08 -1.84
C LEU A 364 17.62 12.56 -0.39
N PHE A 365 16.86 11.89 0.49
CA PHE A 365 16.84 12.14 1.93
C PHE A 365 17.46 10.91 2.63
N PRO A 366 18.58 11.06 3.35
CA PRO A 366 19.27 9.93 3.98
C PRO A 366 18.52 9.41 5.21
N PRO A 367 18.79 8.16 5.66
CA PRO A 367 18.35 7.70 6.96
C PRO A 367 18.74 8.69 8.05
N THR A 368 17.75 9.21 8.76
CA THR A 368 17.94 10.33 9.71
C THR A 368 17.52 9.90 11.09
N VAL A 369 18.50 9.71 11.99
CA VAL A 369 18.27 9.27 13.37
C VAL A 369 18.18 10.48 14.28
N VAL A 370 17.08 10.58 15.01
CA VAL A 370 16.80 11.65 15.98
C VAL A 370 16.41 11.04 17.29
N ASP A 371 17.15 11.30 18.36
CA ASP A 371 16.88 10.81 19.71
C ASP A 371 16.21 11.85 20.60
N ARG A 372 15.65 11.43 21.72
CA ARG A 372 14.96 12.26 22.73
C ARG A 372 13.85 13.14 22.14
N VAL A 373 13.15 12.57 21.15
CA VAL A 373 12.11 13.31 20.42
C VAL A 373 10.89 13.49 21.32
N PRO A 374 10.44 14.74 21.59
CA PRO A 374 9.20 14.97 22.32
C PRO A 374 7.99 14.39 21.59
N TYR A 375 7.12 13.66 22.31
CA TYR A 375 5.98 12.95 21.70
C TYR A 375 4.90 13.87 21.12
N ASP A 376 4.89 15.14 21.45
CA ASP A 376 3.93 16.16 21.02
C ASP A 376 4.41 16.97 19.79
N CYS A 377 5.64 16.79 19.33
CA CYS A 377 6.15 17.49 18.15
C CYS A 377 5.58 16.92 16.83
N GLU A 378 5.63 17.72 15.76
CA GLU A 378 5.09 17.35 14.44
C GLU A 378 5.73 16.08 13.89
N LEU A 379 7.04 15.85 14.10
CA LEU A 379 7.77 14.66 13.65
C LEU A 379 7.17 13.35 14.19
N VAL A 380 6.56 13.41 15.38
CA VAL A 380 5.94 12.25 16.05
C VAL A 380 4.44 12.17 15.79
N ARG A 381 3.74 13.30 15.70
CA ARG A 381 2.28 13.34 15.59
C ARG A 381 1.79 13.14 14.16
N GLU A 382 2.56 13.63 13.18
CA GLU A 382 2.20 13.57 11.77
C GLU A 382 2.99 12.48 11.04
N GLU A 383 2.35 11.85 10.08
CA GLU A 383 2.99 10.84 9.25
C GLU A 383 4.17 11.46 8.47
N THR A 384 5.42 11.06 8.79
CA THR A 384 6.60 11.37 7.98
C THR A 384 6.86 10.20 7.03
N PHE A 385 6.57 10.42 5.74
CA PHE A 385 6.59 9.36 4.72
C PHE A 385 7.97 9.27 4.05
N GLY A 386 9.00 9.09 4.87
CA GLY A 386 10.41 9.05 4.49
C GLY A 386 11.28 8.39 5.57
N PRO A 387 12.60 8.25 5.33
CA PRO A 387 13.49 7.49 6.19
C PRO A 387 13.96 8.29 7.43
N ALA A 388 13.04 8.93 8.13
CA ALA A 388 13.27 9.53 9.43
C ALA A 388 13.03 8.48 10.54
N ILE A 389 13.92 8.45 11.52
CA ILE A 389 13.97 7.43 12.60
C ILE A 389 13.92 8.16 13.95
N PRO A 390 12.76 8.65 14.38
CA PRO A 390 12.62 9.32 15.68
C PRO A 390 12.55 8.30 16.80
N ILE A 391 13.38 8.49 17.82
CA ILE A 391 13.44 7.69 19.04
C ILE A 391 12.80 8.50 20.17
N ILE A 392 11.73 7.95 20.72
CA ILE A 392 10.93 8.52 21.81
C ILE A 392 11.14 7.64 23.04
N ARG A 393 11.48 8.25 24.15
CA ARG A 393 11.73 7.54 25.40
C ARG A 393 10.45 7.41 26.19
N VAL A 394 10.17 6.20 26.68
CA VAL A 394 9.00 5.89 27.50
C VAL A 394 9.45 5.29 28.84
N ARG A 395 8.64 5.43 29.88
CA ARG A 395 8.98 5.00 31.23
C ARG A 395 8.80 3.48 31.43
N ASP A 396 7.68 2.97 30.92
CA ASP A 396 7.21 1.61 31.16
C ASP A 396 6.20 1.20 30.07
N ILE A 397 5.64 -0.01 30.18
CA ILE A 397 4.67 -0.55 29.23
C ILE A 397 3.40 0.31 29.09
N GLU A 398 2.88 0.86 30.20
CA GLU A 398 1.66 1.68 30.15
C GLU A 398 1.92 3.03 29.47
N ASP A 399 3.10 3.59 29.66
CA ASP A 399 3.52 4.79 28.94
C ASP A 399 3.75 4.52 27.46
N ALA A 400 4.34 3.37 27.11
CA ALA A 400 4.48 2.93 25.71
C ALA A 400 3.13 2.79 25.02
N ILE A 401 2.15 2.15 25.65
CA ILE A 401 0.78 2.01 25.14
C ILE A 401 0.13 3.39 24.97
N ARG A 402 0.22 4.24 25.98
CA ARG A 402 -0.34 5.60 25.96
C ARG A 402 0.23 6.42 24.81
N VAL A 403 1.55 6.43 24.63
CA VAL A 403 2.22 7.18 23.54
C VAL A 403 1.93 6.55 22.19
N SER A 404 1.88 5.22 22.09
CA SER A 404 1.50 4.53 20.86
C SER A 404 0.11 4.96 20.37
N ASN A 405 -0.88 4.95 21.27
CA ASN A 405 -2.28 5.25 20.97
C ASN A 405 -2.59 6.75 20.82
N SER A 406 -1.64 7.64 21.15
CA SER A 406 -1.87 9.09 21.21
C SER A 406 -2.03 9.80 19.87
N THR A 407 -1.80 9.12 18.75
CA THR A 407 -1.96 9.69 17.41
C THR A 407 -3.33 9.40 16.81
N ALA A 408 -3.69 10.14 15.76
CA ALA A 408 -4.92 9.91 15.03
C ALA A 408 -4.89 8.59 14.21
N TYR A 409 -3.72 7.98 14.06
CA TYR A 409 -3.51 6.77 13.26
C TYR A 409 -3.68 5.50 14.08
N GLY A 410 -3.96 4.39 13.38
CA GLY A 410 -4.10 3.07 14.00
C GLY A 410 -3.94 1.96 12.96
N LEU A 411 -2.78 1.91 12.23
CA LEU A 411 -2.57 0.91 11.20
C LEU A 411 -1.92 -0.35 11.74
N SER A 412 -0.67 -0.27 12.19
CA SER A 412 0.10 -1.41 12.70
C SER A 412 1.06 -1.01 13.81
N SER A 413 1.56 -2.00 14.56
CA SER A 413 2.62 -1.83 15.56
C SER A 413 3.55 -3.02 15.56
N GLY A 414 4.85 -2.78 15.77
CA GLY A 414 5.85 -3.79 16.10
C GLY A 414 6.20 -3.72 17.59
N VAL A 415 6.48 -4.87 18.20
CA VAL A 415 6.83 -4.94 19.63
C VAL A 415 7.99 -5.91 19.83
N CYS A 416 9.05 -5.46 20.48
CA CYS A 416 10.23 -6.24 20.86
C CYS A 416 10.22 -6.49 22.38
N THR A 417 9.75 -7.67 22.79
CA THR A 417 9.75 -8.19 24.16
C THR A 417 9.64 -9.71 24.14
N ASN A 418 10.19 -10.38 25.15
CA ASN A 418 10.04 -11.83 25.37
C ASN A 418 9.06 -12.15 26.51
N ARG A 419 8.58 -11.14 27.20
CA ARG A 419 7.65 -11.29 28.33
C ARG A 419 6.25 -11.56 27.83
N PHE A 420 5.71 -12.72 28.15
CA PHE A 420 4.37 -13.14 27.72
C PHE A 420 3.26 -12.20 28.26
N ASP A 421 3.38 -11.74 29.50
CA ASP A 421 2.45 -10.78 30.10
C ASP A 421 2.44 -9.44 29.34
N TYR A 422 3.60 -8.96 28.89
CA TYR A 422 3.70 -7.76 28.06
C TYR A 422 3.09 -7.98 26.68
N ILE A 423 3.40 -9.13 26.04
CA ILE A 423 2.84 -9.48 24.72
C ILE A 423 1.31 -9.46 24.77
N GLN A 424 0.70 -10.12 25.79
CA GLN A 424 -0.74 -10.14 25.95
C GLN A 424 -1.29 -8.72 26.15
N ARG A 425 -0.67 -7.94 27.03
CA ARG A 425 -1.08 -6.56 27.31
C ARG A 425 -1.04 -5.66 26.07
N PHE A 426 0.02 -5.76 25.24
CA PHE A 426 0.12 -5.02 23.98
C PHE A 426 -0.95 -5.44 22.96
N ILE A 427 -1.19 -6.74 22.79
CA ILE A 427 -2.23 -7.23 21.87
C ILE A 427 -3.61 -6.70 22.25
N GLU A 428 -3.92 -6.63 23.54
CA GLU A 428 -5.21 -6.14 24.03
C GLU A 428 -5.36 -4.62 23.98
N ALA A 429 -4.28 -3.86 24.21
CA ALA A 429 -4.35 -2.43 24.48
C ALA A 429 -3.97 -1.53 23.30
N LEU A 430 -3.23 -2.03 22.31
CA LEU A 430 -2.83 -1.20 21.19
C LEU A 430 -3.99 -0.98 20.21
N GLU A 431 -4.32 0.28 19.96
CA GLU A 431 -5.38 0.70 19.05
C GLU A 431 -4.91 0.70 17.58
N VAL A 432 -4.62 -0.48 17.06
CA VAL A 432 -4.11 -0.70 15.70
C VAL A 432 -4.80 -1.89 15.02
N GLY A 433 -4.69 -1.96 13.71
CA GLY A 433 -5.22 -3.08 12.94
C GLY A 433 -4.37 -4.35 13.04
N THR A 434 -3.07 -4.24 13.34
CA THR A 434 -2.13 -5.36 13.42
C THR A 434 -1.07 -5.11 14.50
N VAL A 435 -0.77 -6.14 15.28
CA VAL A 435 0.35 -6.15 16.25
C VAL A 435 1.29 -7.28 15.88
N ASN A 436 2.56 -6.96 15.64
CA ASN A 436 3.62 -7.92 15.29
C ASN A 436 4.64 -8.01 16.43
N ILE A 437 4.87 -9.21 16.94
CA ILE A 437 5.86 -9.45 17.99
C ILE A 437 7.18 -9.88 17.35
N TRP A 438 8.29 -9.24 17.73
CA TRP A 438 9.62 -9.45 17.16
C TRP A 438 9.68 -9.28 15.65
N GLU A 439 8.90 -8.31 15.13
CA GLU A 439 8.86 -7.99 13.71
C GLU A 439 8.48 -6.50 13.51
N VAL A 440 8.76 -5.97 12.34
CA VAL A 440 8.36 -4.60 11.98
C VAL A 440 6.83 -4.48 11.87
N PRO A 441 6.25 -3.29 12.06
CA PRO A 441 4.80 -3.08 11.91
C PRO A 441 4.26 -3.58 10.57
N GLY A 442 5.05 -3.43 9.50
CA GLY A 442 4.67 -3.77 8.14
C GLY A 442 4.82 -5.22 7.73
N TYR A 443 5.16 -6.13 8.64
CA TYR A 443 5.23 -7.56 8.30
C TYR A 443 3.83 -8.12 8.03
N ARG A 444 3.68 -8.73 6.87
CA ARG A 444 2.47 -9.47 6.47
C ARG A 444 2.76 -10.37 5.27
N ILE A 445 1.89 -11.33 5.05
CA ILE A 445 1.77 -12.03 3.77
C ILE A 445 0.61 -11.44 2.98
N GLU A 446 0.64 -11.54 1.65
CA GLU A 446 -0.37 -10.89 0.78
C GLU A 446 -1.78 -11.46 0.95
N MET A 447 -1.91 -12.64 1.55
CA MET A 447 -3.19 -13.28 1.86
C MET A 447 -3.81 -12.82 3.18
N SER A 448 -2.99 -12.39 4.16
CA SER A 448 -3.49 -12.03 5.49
C SER A 448 -4.35 -10.77 5.47
N PRO A 449 -5.35 -10.65 6.36
CA PRO A 449 -6.08 -9.40 6.54
C PRO A 449 -5.13 -8.25 6.86
N PHE A 450 -5.31 -7.13 6.16
CA PHE A 450 -4.53 -5.91 6.35
C PHE A 450 -5.45 -4.70 6.32
N GLY A 451 -5.26 -3.73 7.21
CA GLY A 451 -6.00 -2.48 7.25
C GLY A 451 -6.06 -1.89 8.65
N GLY A 452 -6.25 -0.59 8.72
CA GLY A 452 -6.24 0.22 9.93
C GLY A 452 -7.60 0.52 10.51
N ILE A 453 -7.56 1.05 11.71
CA ILE A 453 -8.67 1.70 12.42
C ILE A 453 -8.34 3.19 12.60
N LYS A 454 -9.20 3.94 13.26
CA LYS A 454 -9.06 5.40 13.42
C LYS A 454 -8.90 6.07 12.04
N ASP A 455 -7.98 7.01 11.90
CA ASP A 455 -7.73 7.70 10.61
C ASP A 455 -6.95 6.85 9.60
N SER A 456 -6.49 5.66 9.97
CA SER A 456 -5.80 4.75 9.04
C SER A 456 -6.75 3.91 8.18
N GLY A 457 -8.04 3.86 8.48
CA GLY A 457 -9.03 3.12 7.70
C GLY A 457 -10.37 2.97 8.43
N LEU A 458 -11.31 2.33 7.76
CA LEU A 458 -12.67 2.12 8.28
C LEU A 458 -12.86 0.77 9.01
N GLY A 459 -11.77 0.08 9.35
CA GLY A 459 -11.81 -1.26 9.95
C GLY A 459 -12.08 -2.39 8.95
N TYR A 460 -12.42 -2.09 7.71
CA TYR A 460 -12.43 -3.06 6.61
C TYR A 460 -10.99 -3.46 6.28
N LYS A 461 -10.80 -4.74 5.98
CA LYS A 461 -9.47 -5.26 5.69
C LYS A 461 -9.25 -5.47 4.20
N GLU A 462 -8.04 -5.15 3.73
CA GLU A 462 -7.48 -5.63 2.47
C GLU A 462 -6.64 -6.91 2.70
N GLY A 463 -5.87 -7.29 1.73
CA GLY A 463 -5.30 -8.62 1.53
C GLY A 463 -6.16 -9.37 0.53
N VAL A 464 -5.57 -10.27 -0.24
CA VAL A 464 -6.26 -10.86 -1.41
C VAL A 464 -7.62 -11.46 -1.02
N LYS A 465 -7.68 -12.23 0.06
CA LYS A 465 -8.91 -12.89 0.52
C LYS A 465 -9.97 -11.90 1.00
N GLU A 466 -9.57 -10.90 1.79
CA GLU A 466 -10.50 -9.92 2.34
C GLU A 466 -11.02 -8.94 1.27
N ALA A 467 -10.15 -8.56 0.32
CA ALA A 467 -10.57 -7.78 -0.84
C ALA A 467 -11.60 -8.55 -1.69
N MET A 468 -11.43 -9.86 -1.91
CA MET A 468 -12.42 -10.70 -2.61
C MET A 468 -13.77 -10.70 -1.89
N LYS A 469 -13.79 -10.72 -0.55
CA LYS A 469 -15.03 -10.61 0.23
C LYS A 469 -15.68 -9.24 0.05
N SER A 470 -14.88 -8.16 0.15
CA SER A 470 -15.37 -6.78 0.01
C SER A 470 -15.93 -6.48 -1.38
N PHE A 471 -15.37 -7.12 -2.42
CA PHE A 471 -15.73 -6.93 -3.82
C PHE A 471 -16.92 -7.77 -4.28
N THR A 472 -17.63 -8.42 -3.36
CA THR A 472 -18.78 -9.25 -3.65
C THR A 472 -19.97 -8.94 -2.76
N ASN A 473 -21.17 -9.26 -3.24
CA ASN A 473 -22.38 -9.34 -2.42
C ASN A 473 -22.65 -10.78 -2.02
N VAL A 474 -23.07 -10.98 -0.78
CA VAL A 474 -23.60 -12.29 -0.33
C VAL A 474 -25.08 -12.35 -0.69
N LYS A 475 -25.46 -13.40 -1.43
CA LYS A 475 -26.85 -13.74 -1.70
C LYS A 475 -27.19 -15.02 -0.97
N THR A 476 -28.33 -15.05 -0.30
CA THR A 476 -28.86 -16.27 0.32
C THR A 476 -29.99 -16.84 -0.54
N TYR A 477 -30.12 -18.16 -0.53
CA TYR A 477 -31.27 -18.86 -1.09
C TYR A 477 -31.59 -20.08 -0.23
N SER A 478 -32.87 -20.45 -0.16
CA SER A 478 -33.30 -21.57 0.65
C SER A 478 -34.02 -22.64 -0.19
N LEU A 479 -33.71 -23.89 0.10
CA LEU A 479 -34.32 -25.06 -0.53
C LEU A 479 -35.06 -25.91 0.50
N PRO A 480 -36.20 -26.57 0.14
CA PRO A 480 -36.72 -27.68 0.92
C PRO A 480 -35.64 -28.72 1.12
N TRP A 481 -35.51 -29.25 2.32
CA TRP A 481 -34.50 -30.24 2.65
C TRP A 481 -35.17 -31.38 3.44
N PRO A 482 -35.04 -32.64 3.00
CA PRO A 482 -35.58 -33.76 3.76
C PRO A 482 -34.88 -33.85 5.12
N THR A 483 -35.66 -34.14 6.14
CA THR A 483 -35.22 -34.41 7.52
C THR A 483 -34.55 -35.77 7.61
#